data_b2d8f536b1aa2e45ed041cda0f633c60
#
_entry.id   b2d8f536b1aa2e45ed041cda0f633c60
#
_cell.length_a   1.000
_cell.length_b   1.000
_cell.length_c   1.000
_cell.angle_alpha   90.00
_cell.angle_beta   90.00
_cell.angle_gamma   90.00
#
_symmetry.space_group_name_H-M   'P 1'
#
loop_
_entity.id
_entity.type
_entity.pdbx_description
1 polymer ?
#
loop_
_entity_poly.entity_id
_entity_poly.type
_entity_poly.pdbx_seq_one_letter_code
_entity_poly.pdbx_strand_id
1 'polypeptide(L)'
;NFGDIRTLMIGVKNPSQDNMDVCAEVWFNELRLSDMDNEGGWAATLAVDTNVADFINISATARQSTSGFGNIEQGPSERDKIDKKQYDIISNINVGQLFPETWGLNIPLNYGQGEEYITPEFDQQYRDITLSSRIDQAESQQDKDAILRQSEDYTKRKSVNLIGVNKQRTNDEKTPRFYDVENLTFNYSYNEVNHRDYEIENMLDQNVRAGVNYNFNFNTIKLEPLKKNDSIFNSKYLKILKDFNINLLPSSISINTDYIRQFNKQKFREIDLAQDNIGIQELFRRNYSFDFQLAINYPISENLTLNYNLGNNNIVRNYFIDNQINGMQDPELDVWDRFFDIGDPNRQVQQVAINYDLPLNKIPTFNFIKTSYSYTGDFEWQKGSDLFGNLTLDGQTYDLGNSISNANTHNINSVLDMQKLYRYLGLTKFNRGSDTKAVRGFAQNNSTKKTNPILKSFIDLITTVKRIQINYSENNGSYLPGFL
;
A
#
# COMPACT_ATOMS: atom_id res chain seq x y z
N ASN A 1 -3.46 6.14 45.27
CA ASN A 1 -2.13 5.55 45.01
C ASN A 1 -1.14 6.13 46.02
N PHE A 2 -0.53 5.30 46.89
CA PHE A 2 0.36 5.80 47.95
C PHE A 2 1.58 6.55 47.38
N GLY A 3 1.97 6.24 46.14
CA GLY A 3 3.04 6.93 45.42
C GLY A 3 2.74 8.38 45.04
N ASP A 4 1.48 8.81 45.08
CA ASP A 4 1.06 10.18 44.76
C ASP A 4 0.99 11.09 46.00
N ILE A 5 1.10 10.51 47.20
CA ILE A 5 1.10 11.27 48.45
C ILE A 5 2.48 11.93 48.65
N ARG A 6 2.54 13.26 48.47
CA ARG A 6 3.78 14.05 48.61
C ARG A 6 4.04 14.55 50.02
N THR A 7 2.99 14.66 50.83
CA THR A 7 3.09 15.21 52.16
C THR A 7 2.10 14.53 53.08
N LEU A 8 2.56 14.06 54.22
CA LEU A 8 1.74 13.55 55.31
C LEU A 8 1.91 14.50 56.50
N MET A 9 0.81 15.02 57.04
CA MET A 9 0.83 15.87 58.22
C MET A 9 0.07 15.18 59.33
N ILE A 10 0.71 15.06 60.50
CA ILE A 10 0.10 14.59 61.70
C ILE A 10 0.05 15.76 62.68
N GLY A 11 -1.11 16.07 63.24
CA GLY A 11 -1.28 17.18 64.16
C GLY A 11 -2.29 16.86 65.23
N VAL A 12 -2.23 17.63 66.32
CA VAL A 12 -3.16 17.57 67.44
C VAL A 12 -4.04 18.82 67.41
N LYS A 13 -5.34 18.63 67.47
CA LYS A 13 -6.30 19.72 67.55
C LYS A 13 -6.94 19.74 68.92
N ASN A 14 -6.87 20.90 69.63
CA ASN A 14 -7.68 21.12 70.80
C ASN A 14 -9.11 21.51 70.44
N PRO A 15 -10.14 20.68 70.74
CA PRO A 15 -11.52 20.98 70.40
C PRO A 15 -12.22 21.90 71.44
N SER A 16 -11.56 22.24 72.51
CA SER A 16 -12.11 23.05 73.58
C SER A 16 -12.33 24.50 73.11
N GLN A 17 -13.49 25.09 73.40
CA GLN A 17 -13.85 26.46 73.01
C GLN A 17 -13.52 27.48 74.09
N ASP A 18 -12.83 27.07 75.18
CA ASP A 18 -12.55 27.90 76.37
C ASP A 18 -11.28 28.75 76.26
N ASN A 19 -10.58 28.73 75.16
CA ASN A 19 -9.31 29.43 74.89
C ASN A 19 -8.22 29.14 75.94
N MET A 20 -8.31 28.03 76.64
CA MET A 20 -7.26 27.63 77.60
C MET A 20 -6.19 26.79 76.92
N ASP A 21 -4.93 27.07 77.23
CA ASP A 21 -3.80 26.29 76.79
C ASP A 21 -3.86 24.90 77.44
N VAL A 22 -3.80 23.86 76.64
CA VAL A 22 -3.72 22.46 77.09
C VAL A 22 -2.26 22.03 77.09
N CYS A 23 -1.69 21.81 78.25
CA CYS A 23 -0.39 21.14 78.37
C CYS A 23 -0.59 19.65 78.21
N ALA A 24 -0.20 19.09 77.06
CA ALA A 24 -0.26 17.66 76.76
C ALA A 24 1.02 17.24 76.09
N GLU A 25 1.48 16.04 76.36
CA GLU A 25 2.56 15.39 75.70
C GLU A 25 1.94 14.29 74.77
N VAL A 26 2.21 14.39 73.52
CA VAL A 26 1.63 13.45 72.55
C VAL A 26 2.76 12.66 71.86
N TRP A 27 2.69 11.36 71.96
CA TRP A 27 3.66 10.43 71.38
C TRP A 27 3.06 9.79 70.20
N PHE A 28 3.71 9.99 69.04
CA PHE A 28 3.38 9.24 67.82
C PHE A 28 4.29 8.01 67.78
N ASN A 29 3.67 6.83 67.85
CA ASN A 29 4.38 5.58 67.62
C ASN A 29 4.43 5.32 66.06
N GLU A 30 4.98 4.37 65.61
CA GLU A 30 5.22 3.99 64.20
C GLU A 30 4.10 4.39 63.18
N LEU A 31 4.51 4.94 62.04
CA LEU A 31 3.66 5.04 60.86
C LEU A 31 3.74 3.72 60.13
N ARG A 32 2.65 2.98 60.05
CA ARG A 32 2.56 1.71 59.33
C ARG A 32 1.56 1.81 58.20
N LEU A 33 1.93 1.22 57.04
CA LEU A 33 1.00 0.93 55.99
C LEU A 33 0.18 -0.30 56.40
N SER A 34 -1.14 -0.16 56.49
CA SER A 34 -2.08 -1.27 56.65
C SER A 34 -2.92 -1.39 55.39
N ASP A 35 -3.54 -2.52 55.19
CA ASP A 35 -4.47 -2.78 54.09
C ASP A 35 -3.89 -2.54 52.69
N MET A 36 -2.64 -2.96 52.52
CA MET A 36 -2.05 -2.95 51.18
C MET A 36 -2.86 -3.89 50.28
N ASP A 37 -3.37 -3.32 49.18
CA ASP A 37 -4.01 -4.10 48.14
C ASP A 37 -3.00 -5.12 47.58
N ASN A 38 -3.19 -6.39 47.86
CA ASN A 38 -2.39 -7.49 47.44
C ASN A 38 -3.27 -8.55 46.76
N GLU A 39 -4.43 -8.15 46.26
CA GLU A 39 -5.31 -9.05 45.54
C GLU A 39 -4.65 -9.49 44.24
N GLY A 40 -4.62 -10.78 44.02
CA GLY A 40 -4.10 -11.38 42.78
C GLY A 40 -5.23 -11.48 41.74
N GLY A 41 -4.92 -11.13 40.51
CA GLY A 41 -5.81 -11.36 39.37
C GLY A 41 -5.63 -12.73 38.75
N TRP A 42 -6.54 -13.08 37.89
CA TRP A 42 -6.46 -14.28 37.05
C TRP A 42 -6.61 -13.94 35.58
N ALA A 43 -6.09 -14.79 34.69
CA ALA A 43 -6.31 -14.71 33.27
C ALA A 43 -6.64 -16.06 32.67
N ALA A 44 -7.48 -16.05 31.66
CA ALA A 44 -7.82 -17.22 30.87
C ALA A 44 -7.77 -16.90 29.39
N THR A 45 -7.34 -17.88 28.59
CA THR A 45 -7.38 -17.81 27.13
C THR A 45 -8.00 -19.08 26.61
N LEU A 46 -8.99 -18.93 25.71
CA LEU A 46 -9.57 -20.00 24.94
C LEU A 46 -9.25 -19.77 23.48
N ALA A 47 -8.70 -20.78 22.81
CA ALA A 47 -8.48 -20.76 21.37
C ALA A 47 -9.11 -21.98 20.74
N VAL A 48 -9.84 -21.79 19.66
CA VAL A 48 -10.51 -22.84 18.90
C VAL A 48 -10.22 -22.62 17.43
N ASP A 49 -9.54 -23.60 16.82
CA ASP A 49 -9.30 -23.63 15.38
C ASP A 49 -10.01 -24.86 14.81
N THR A 50 -10.83 -24.65 13.81
CA THR A 50 -11.57 -25.74 13.18
C THR A 50 -11.58 -25.60 11.66
N ASN A 51 -11.47 -26.72 10.99
CA ASN A 51 -11.60 -26.85 9.54
C ASN A 51 -12.77 -27.78 9.25
N VAL A 52 -13.69 -27.33 8.44
CA VAL A 52 -14.85 -28.11 8.02
C VAL A 52 -14.76 -28.40 6.52
N ALA A 53 -14.30 -29.59 6.17
CA ALA A 53 -14.29 -30.12 4.80
C ALA A 53 -13.68 -29.16 3.76
N ASP A 54 -12.59 -28.46 4.10
CA ASP A 54 -11.92 -27.44 3.27
C ASP A 54 -12.85 -26.30 2.80
N PHE A 55 -14.11 -26.33 3.19
CA PHE A 55 -15.11 -25.31 2.86
C PHE A 55 -15.00 -24.09 3.76
N ILE A 56 -14.81 -24.29 5.07
CA ILE A 56 -14.72 -23.22 6.04
C ILE A 56 -13.63 -23.49 7.08
N ASN A 57 -12.79 -22.48 7.30
CA ASN A 57 -11.83 -22.44 8.40
C ASN A 57 -12.26 -21.37 9.38
N ILE A 58 -12.47 -21.73 10.63
CA ILE A 58 -12.86 -20.82 11.71
C ILE A 58 -11.75 -20.84 12.76
N SER A 59 -11.23 -19.65 13.09
CA SER A 59 -10.36 -19.42 14.23
C SER A 59 -11.05 -18.47 15.18
N ALA A 60 -11.27 -18.91 16.42
CA ALA A 60 -11.90 -18.12 17.47
C ALA A 60 -10.98 -18.07 18.68
N THR A 61 -10.72 -16.88 19.18
CA THR A 61 -9.97 -16.67 20.43
C THR A 61 -10.79 -15.83 21.39
N ALA A 62 -10.80 -16.21 22.66
CA ALA A 62 -11.36 -15.43 23.74
C ALA A 62 -10.31 -15.30 24.83
N ARG A 63 -10.16 -14.10 25.38
CA ARG A 63 -9.23 -13.78 26.45
C ARG A 63 -9.94 -12.98 27.52
N GLN A 64 -9.65 -13.31 28.76
CA GLN A 64 -10.13 -12.55 29.91
C GLN A 64 -8.99 -12.44 30.91
N SER A 65 -8.78 -11.25 31.45
CA SER A 65 -7.91 -11.00 32.61
C SER A 65 -8.62 -10.07 33.56
N THR A 66 -8.34 -10.21 34.86
CA THR A 66 -8.89 -9.37 35.90
C THR A 66 -7.82 -8.48 36.49
N SER A 67 -8.25 -7.38 37.13
CA SER A 67 -7.37 -6.50 37.88
C SER A 67 -6.48 -7.32 38.82
N GLY A 68 -5.24 -6.89 39.02
CA GLY A 68 -4.23 -7.60 39.80
C GLY A 68 -3.52 -8.74 39.09
N PHE A 69 -3.88 -9.05 37.84
CA PHE A 69 -3.13 -10.01 37.04
C PHE A 69 -1.82 -9.40 36.57
N GLY A 70 -0.72 -10.16 36.65
CA GLY A 70 0.59 -9.75 36.21
C GLY A 70 1.61 -10.88 36.30
N ASN A 71 2.84 -10.63 35.90
CA ASN A 71 3.92 -11.60 36.00
C ASN A 71 4.34 -11.81 37.49
N ILE A 72 4.90 -12.98 37.78
CA ILE A 72 5.38 -13.33 39.15
C ILE A 72 6.40 -12.33 39.67
N GLU A 73 7.18 -11.71 38.82
CA GLU A 73 8.23 -10.74 39.19
C GLU A 73 7.69 -9.31 39.47
N GLN A 74 6.44 -9.05 39.08
CA GLN A 74 5.79 -7.75 39.26
C GLN A 74 5.25 -7.62 40.69
N GLY A 75 5.60 -6.52 41.35
CA GLY A 75 5.00 -6.13 42.60
C GLY A 75 3.50 -5.78 42.48
N PRO A 76 2.73 -5.78 43.55
CA PRO A 76 1.27 -5.48 43.51
C PRO A 76 0.94 -4.14 42.84
N SER A 77 1.80 -3.13 42.97
CA SER A 77 1.63 -1.80 42.37
C SER A 77 1.95 -1.74 40.89
N GLU A 78 2.65 -2.75 40.37
CA GLU A 78 3.06 -2.84 38.95
C GLU A 78 2.12 -3.69 38.10
N ARG A 79 1.17 -4.37 38.75
CA ARG A 79 0.17 -5.20 38.07
C ARG A 79 -0.91 -4.35 37.41
N ASP A 80 -1.53 -4.88 36.37
CA ASP A 80 -2.59 -4.20 35.66
C ASP A 80 -3.80 -3.94 36.57
N LYS A 81 -4.27 -2.71 36.60
CA LYS A 81 -5.45 -2.26 37.35
C LYS A 81 -6.68 -2.14 36.42
N ILE A 82 -6.85 -3.15 35.56
CA ILE A 82 -7.92 -3.23 34.55
C ILE A 82 -8.50 -4.65 34.48
N ASP A 83 -9.79 -4.73 34.24
CA ASP A 83 -10.45 -5.94 33.75
C ASP A 83 -10.52 -5.89 32.24
N LYS A 84 -9.98 -6.91 31.57
CA LYS A 84 -9.99 -7.00 30.12
C LYS A 84 -10.75 -8.23 29.66
N LYS A 85 -11.69 -8.04 28.72
CA LYS A 85 -12.41 -9.10 28.01
C LYS A 85 -12.29 -8.85 26.53
N GLN A 86 -11.84 -9.85 25.79
CA GLN A 86 -11.66 -9.76 24.35
C GLN A 86 -12.09 -11.07 23.69
N TYR A 87 -12.79 -10.98 22.57
CA TYR A 87 -12.92 -12.09 21.67
C TYR A 87 -12.67 -11.67 20.22
N ASP A 88 -12.13 -12.58 19.44
CA ASP A 88 -11.91 -12.43 18.00
C ASP A 88 -12.34 -13.73 17.30
N ILE A 89 -13.13 -13.58 16.25
CA ILE A 89 -13.57 -14.69 15.39
C ILE A 89 -13.20 -14.34 13.96
N ILE A 90 -12.46 -15.23 13.32
CA ILE A 90 -12.08 -15.11 11.91
C ILE A 90 -12.55 -16.35 11.19
N SER A 91 -13.30 -16.16 10.11
CA SER A 91 -13.82 -17.24 9.28
C SER A 91 -13.37 -17.05 7.84
N ASN A 92 -12.71 -18.05 7.29
CA ASN A 92 -12.34 -18.12 5.87
C ASN A 92 -13.25 -19.14 5.20
N ILE A 93 -14.08 -18.71 4.28
CA ILE A 93 -15.11 -19.49 3.63
C ILE A 93 -14.83 -19.53 2.13
N ASN A 94 -14.73 -20.71 1.56
CA ASN A 94 -14.63 -20.87 0.11
C ASN A 94 -16.03 -21.03 -0.49
N VAL A 95 -16.74 -19.91 -0.68
CA VAL A 95 -18.11 -19.88 -1.20
C VAL A 95 -18.20 -20.51 -2.60
N GLY A 96 -17.11 -20.51 -3.36
CA GLY A 96 -17.04 -21.16 -4.67
C GLY A 96 -17.39 -22.65 -4.65
N GLN A 97 -17.13 -23.34 -3.55
CA GLN A 97 -17.46 -24.78 -3.40
C GLN A 97 -18.97 -25.07 -3.33
N LEU A 98 -19.81 -24.06 -3.09
CA LEU A 98 -21.27 -24.22 -3.14
C LEU A 98 -21.82 -24.32 -4.57
N PHE A 99 -21.00 -24.01 -5.57
CA PHE A 99 -21.36 -24.06 -6.98
C PHE A 99 -20.76 -25.29 -7.66
N PRO A 100 -21.33 -25.74 -8.77
CA PRO A 100 -20.76 -26.85 -9.53
C PRO A 100 -19.30 -26.56 -9.95
N GLU A 101 -18.40 -27.51 -9.80
CA GLU A 101 -16.98 -27.38 -10.18
C GLU A 101 -16.79 -26.97 -11.64
N THR A 102 -17.73 -27.36 -12.50
CA THR A 102 -17.73 -26.99 -13.93
C THR A 102 -17.86 -25.50 -14.18
N TRP A 103 -18.31 -24.72 -13.19
CA TRP A 103 -18.39 -23.26 -13.28
C TRP A 103 -17.03 -22.61 -13.02
N GLY A 104 -16.13 -23.29 -12.31
CA GLY A 104 -14.79 -22.80 -12.00
C GLY A 104 -14.76 -21.52 -11.15
N LEU A 105 -15.79 -21.30 -10.31
CA LEU A 105 -15.89 -20.11 -9.49
C LEU A 105 -14.99 -20.20 -8.26
N ASN A 106 -14.11 -19.24 -8.10
CA ASN A 106 -13.30 -19.04 -6.91
C ASN A 106 -13.82 -17.81 -6.17
N ILE A 107 -14.44 -17.99 -5.00
CA ILE A 107 -15.08 -16.93 -4.20
C ILE A 107 -14.61 -17.07 -2.75
N PRO A 108 -13.40 -16.61 -2.43
CA PRO A 108 -12.88 -16.62 -1.07
C PRO A 108 -13.51 -15.48 -0.28
N LEU A 109 -14.27 -15.82 0.76
CA LEU A 109 -14.85 -14.88 1.72
C LEU A 109 -14.10 -14.99 3.05
N ASN A 110 -13.52 -13.88 3.48
CA ASN A 110 -12.99 -13.73 4.83
C ASN A 110 -13.93 -12.83 5.63
N TYR A 111 -14.40 -13.34 6.76
CA TYR A 111 -15.22 -12.60 7.73
C TYR A 111 -14.50 -12.57 9.07
N GLY A 112 -14.33 -11.38 9.62
CA GLY A 112 -13.75 -11.15 10.93
C GLY A 112 -14.65 -10.30 11.82
N GLN A 113 -14.78 -10.68 13.08
CA GLN A 113 -15.43 -9.87 14.11
C GLN A 113 -14.68 -10.04 15.42
N GLY A 114 -14.42 -8.93 16.11
CA GLY A 114 -13.82 -8.91 17.42
C GLY A 114 -14.37 -7.79 18.27
N GLU A 115 -14.46 -8.03 19.57
CA GLU A 115 -14.83 -7.02 20.55
C GLU A 115 -13.86 -7.08 21.73
N GLU A 116 -13.50 -5.92 22.23
CA GLU A 116 -12.60 -5.71 23.34
C GLU A 116 -13.23 -4.75 24.33
N TYR A 117 -13.31 -5.15 25.60
CA TYR A 117 -13.77 -4.37 26.73
C TYR A 117 -12.64 -4.26 27.74
N ILE A 118 -12.26 -3.05 28.07
CA ILE A 118 -11.29 -2.75 29.13
C ILE A 118 -11.98 -1.89 30.16
N THR A 119 -12.19 -2.44 31.36
CA THR A 119 -12.85 -1.76 32.47
C THR A 119 -11.79 -1.44 33.50
N PRO A 120 -11.53 -0.15 33.83
CA PRO A 120 -10.57 0.23 34.82
C PRO A 120 -11.09 -0.10 36.24
N GLU A 121 -10.20 -0.46 37.16
CA GLU A 121 -10.54 -0.70 38.56
C GLU A 121 -11.00 0.58 39.27
N PHE A 122 -10.35 1.71 38.95
CA PHE A 122 -10.65 3.02 39.52
C PHE A 122 -11.40 3.89 38.49
N ASP A 123 -12.26 4.77 39.06
CA ASP A 123 -12.93 5.77 38.23
C ASP A 123 -11.93 6.71 37.57
N GLN A 124 -12.14 7.06 36.30
CA GLN A 124 -11.22 7.91 35.54
C GLN A 124 -11.23 9.37 36.01
N GLN A 125 -12.37 9.84 36.53
CA GLN A 125 -12.54 11.19 37.06
C GLN A 125 -12.10 11.29 38.53
N TYR A 126 -12.48 10.28 39.33
CA TYR A 126 -12.18 10.21 40.77
C TYR A 126 -11.25 9.02 41.04
N ARG A 127 -9.96 9.22 40.79
CA ARG A 127 -8.94 8.16 40.79
C ARG A 127 -8.69 7.50 42.18
N ASP A 128 -9.29 8.03 43.23
CA ASP A 128 -9.26 7.52 44.58
C ASP A 128 -10.46 6.63 44.90
N ILE A 129 -11.47 6.59 44.04
CA ILE A 129 -12.68 5.79 44.20
C ILE A 129 -12.66 4.62 43.20
N THR A 130 -12.98 3.43 43.67
CA THR A 130 -13.17 2.30 42.75
C THR A 130 -14.42 2.50 41.89
N LEU A 131 -14.36 2.08 40.61
CA LEU A 131 -15.48 2.20 39.70
C LEU A 131 -16.72 1.46 40.21
N SER A 132 -16.53 0.30 40.86
CA SER A 132 -17.62 -0.45 41.50
C SER A 132 -18.33 0.38 42.59
N SER A 133 -17.57 1.03 43.48
CA SER A 133 -18.14 1.88 44.51
C SER A 133 -18.92 3.08 43.94
N ARG A 134 -18.46 3.67 42.84
CA ARG A 134 -19.19 4.74 42.14
C ARG A 134 -20.49 4.24 41.51
N ILE A 135 -20.46 3.07 40.91
CA ILE A 135 -21.64 2.45 40.31
C ILE A 135 -22.68 2.10 41.37
N ASP A 136 -22.24 1.59 42.56
CA ASP A 136 -23.12 1.24 43.66
C ASP A 136 -23.80 2.44 44.30
N GLN A 137 -23.16 3.61 44.26
CA GLN A 137 -23.71 4.88 44.75
C GLN A 137 -24.75 5.50 43.80
N ALA A 138 -24.83 5.04 42.54
CA ALA A 138 -25.79 5.58 41.58
C ALA A 138 -27.22 5.11 41.91
N GLU A 139 -28.16 6.07 41.86
CA GLU A 139 -29.54 5.86 42.32
C GLU A 139 -30.39 5.07 41.31
N SER A 140 -30.11 5.18 40.01
CA SER A 140 -30.87 4.50 38.95
C SER A 140 -30.00 3.53 38.14
N GLN A 141 -30.62 2.53 37.55
CA GLN A 141 -29.92 1.62 36.60
C GLN A 141 -29.38 2.36 35.39
N GLN A 142 -30.08 3.39 34.94
CA GLN A 142 -29.65 4.23 33.82
C GLN A 142 -28.35 4.98 34.13
N ASP A 143 -28.21 5.49 35.37
CA ASP A 143 -27.00 6.17 35.79
C ASP A 143 -25.84 5.18 35.94
N LYS A 144 -26.08 3.97 36.44
CA LYS A 144 -25.09 2.89 36.52
C LYS A 144 -24.53 2.55 35.15
N ASP A 145 -25.42 2.35 34.17
CA ASP A 145 -25.04 2.04 32.79
C ASP A 145 -24.31 3.22 32.14
N ALA A 146 -24.67 4.46 32.43
CA ALA A 146 -24.00 5.65 31.94
C ALA A 146 -22.57 5.77 32.51
N ILE A 147 -22.38 5.57 33.83
CA ILE A 147 -21.06 5.59 34.48
C ILE A 147 -20.17 4.49 33.87
N LEU A 148 -20.70 3.26 33.74
CA LEU A 148 -19.96 2.16 33.17
C LEU A 148 -19.54 2.46 31.72
N ARG A 149 -20.49 2.91 30.88
CA ARG A 149 -20.22 3.27 29.48
C ARG A 149 -19.22 4.41 29.33
N GLN A 150 -19.16 5.32 30.29
CA GLN A 150 -18.19 6.42 30.29
C GLN A 150 -16.79 5.96 30.67
N SER A 151 -16.68 5.01 31.61
CA SER A 151 -15.40 4.58 32.15
C SER A 151 -14.76 3.42 31.36
N GLU A 152 -15.56 2.69 30.58
CA GLU A 152 -15.13 1.52 29.82
C GLU A 152 -14.54 1.93 28.48
N ASP A 153 -13.32 1.41 28.16
CA ASP A 153 -12.78 1.44 26.80
C ASP A 153 -13.33 0.22 26.05
N TYR A 154 -14.11 0.51 25.02
CA TYR A 154 -14.77 -0.50 24.18
C TYR A 154 -14.38 -0.32 22.75
N THR A 155 -13.86 -1.39 22.14
CA THR A 155 -13.53 -1.44 20.72
C THR A 155 -14.19 -2.63 20.04
N LYS A 156 -14.98 -2.37 19.01
CA LYS A 156 -15.57 -3.39 18.13
C LYS A 156 -14.98 -3.29 16.74
N ARG A 157 -14.52 -4.41 16.20
CA ARG A 157 -13.98 -4.53 14.84
C ARG A 157 -14.83 -5.50 14.04
N LYS A 158 -15.10 -5.15 12.79
CA LYS A 158 -15.79 -6.01 11.83
C LYS A 158 -15.10 -5.91 10.48
N SER A 159 -14.86 -7.03 9.83
CA SER A 159 -14.28 -7.08 8.49
C SER A 159 -15.01 -8.09 7.62
N VAL A 160 -15.20 -7.72 6.34
CA VAL A 160 -15.76 -8.58 5.30
C VAL A 160 -14.89 -8.40 4.06
N ASN A 161 -14.18 -9.45 3.66
CA ASN A 161 -13.26 -9.37 2.54
C ASN A 161 -13.55 -10.48 1.52
N LEU A 162 -13.68 -10.08 0.27
CA LEU A 162 -13.80 -10.92 -0.91
C LEU A 162 -12.66 -10.53 -1.84
N ILE A 163 -11.51 -11.20 -1.73
CA ILE A 163 -10.31 -10.83 -2.47
C ILE A 163 -9.95 -11.94 -3.45
N GLY A 164 -9.81 -11.56 -4.73
CA GLY A 164 -9.45 -12.51 -5.76
C GLY A 164 -10.63 -13.34 -6.26
N VAL A 165 -11.85 -12.79 -6.19
CA VAL A 165 -13.04 -13.44 -6.79
C VAL A 165 -12.87 -13.49 -8.29
N ASN A 166 -12.76 -14.69 -8.84
CA ASN A 166 -12.57 -14.90 -10.26
C ASN A 166 -13.24 -16.20 -10.71
N LYS A 167 -13.41 -16.31 -12.00
CA LYS A 167 -13.79 -17.55 -12.66
C LYS A 167 -12.54 -18.18 -13.26
N GLN A 168 -12.22 -19.38 -12.81
CA GLN A 168 -11.13 -20.18 -13.37
C GLN A 168 -11.61 -20.89 -14.64
N ARG A 169 -10.72 -21.04 -15.58
CA ARG A 169 -11.00 -21.78 -16.81
C ARG A 169 -11.04 -23.27 -16.51
N THR A 170 -12.18 -23.90 -16.82
CA THR A 170 -12.40 -25.34 -16.61
C THR A 170 -12.19 -26.16 -17.89
N ASN A 171 -12.07 -25.50 -19.05
CA ASN A 171 -11.85 -26.17 -20.34
C ASN A 171 -10.63 -25.56 -21.02
N ASP A 172 -9.50 -26.28 -21.01
CA ASP A 172 -8.24 -25.89 -21.60
C ASP A 172 -8.21 -25.97 -23.14
N GLU A 173 -9.19 -26.65 -23.78
CA GLU A 173 -9.26 -26.77 -25.23
C GLU A 173 -9.71 -25.46 -25.92
N LYS A 174 -10.43 -24.59 -25.20
CA LYS A 174 -10.89 -23.32 -25.75
C LYS A 174 -9.79 -22.26 -25.64
N THR A 175 -9.46 -21.62 -26.75
CA THR A 175 -8.52 -20.49 -26.75
C THR A 175 -9.08 -19.32 -25.95
N PRO A 176 -8.27 -18.68 -25.08
CA PRO A 176 -8.67 -17.49 -24.33
C PRO A 176 -9.08 -16.36 -25.28
N ARG A 177 -10.20 -15.69 -24.95
CA ARG A 177 -10.68 -14.52 -25.68
C ARG A 177 -10.68 -13.28 -24.79
N PHE A 178 -10.48 -12.11 -25.38
CA PHE A 178 -10.40 -10.86 -24.64
C PHE A 178 -11.67 -10.50 -23.84
N TYR A 179 -12.82 -11.01 -24.25
CA TYR A 179 -14.12 -10.78 -23.58
C TYR A 179 -14.51 -11.89 -22.58
N ASP A 180 -13.62 -12.85 -22.31
CA ASP A 180 -13.93 -13.93 -21.37
C ASP A 180 -13.95 -13.40 -19.93
N VAL A 181 -14.92 -13.84 -19.14
CA VAL A 181 -15.08 -13.46 -17.74
C VAL A 181 -13.89 -13.93 -16.88
N GLU A 182 -13.19 -14.96 -17.32
CA GLU A 182 -11.97 -15.50 -16.70
C GLU A 182 -10.82 -14.47 -16.63
N ASN A 183 -10.89 -13.40 -17.42
CA ASN A 183 -9.92 -12.31 -17.39
C ASN A 183 -10.20 -11.28 -16.29
N LEU A 184 -11.35 -11.38 -15.62
CA LEU A 184 -11.80 -10.47 -14.58
C LEU A 184 -11.52 -11.05 -13.20
N THR A 185 -11.03 -10.20 -12.31
CA THR A 185 -10.91 -10.48 -10.88
C THR A 185 -11.58 -9.36 -10.11
N PHE A 186 -12.53 -9.70 -9.27
CA PHE A 186 -13.22 -8.76 -8.40
C PHE A 186 -12.65 -8.82 -6.99
N ASN A 187 -12.48 -7.64 -6.38
CA ASN A 187 -12.05 -7.47 -5.00
C ASN A 187 -13.03 -6.58 -4.27
N TYR A 188 -13.38 -6.97 -3.07
CA TYR A 188 -14.19 -6.17 -2.16
C TYR A 188 -13.65 -6.30 -0.75
N SER A 189 -13.56 -5.20 -0.04
CA SER A 189 -13.12 -5.15 1.36
C SER A 189 -13.94 -4.13 2.11
N TYR A 190 -14.51 -4.52 3.23
CA TYR A 190 -15.19 -3.66 4.20
C TYR A 190 -14.57 -3.87 5.57
N ASN A 191 -14.08 -2.80 6.17
CA ASN A 191 -13.58 -2.80 7.53
C ASN A 191 -14.25 -1.70 8.32
N GLU A 192 -14.72 -2.03 9.52
CA GLU A 192 -15.37 -1.12 10.45
C GLU A 192 -14.74 -1.25 11.83
N VAL A 193 -14.46 -0.11 12.45
CA VAL A 193 -14.04 -0.01 13.84
C VAL A 193 -14.97 0.97 14.55
N ASN A 194 -15.62 0.51 15.60
CA ASN A 194 -16.34 1.33 16.56
C ASN A 194 -15.54 1.37 17.84
N HIS A 195 -15.26 2.56 18.35
CA HIS A 195 -14.52 2.77 19.56
C HIS A 195 -15.17 3.82 20.44
N ARG A 196 -15.14 3.62 21.75
CA ARG A 196 -15.50 4.58 22.78
C ARG A 196 -14.61 4.39 24.00
N ASP A 197 -14.29 5.47 24.65
CA ASP A 197 -13.56 5.48 25.91
C ASP A 197 -13.99 6.65 26.80
N TYR A 198 -13.20 7.00 27.79
CA TYR A 198 -13.47 8.10 28.68
C TYR A 198 -13.49 9.45 27.97
N GLU A 199 -12.61 9.68 26.99
CA GLU A 199 -12.48 10.94 26.25
C GLU A 199 -13.35 10.95 24.98
N ILE A 200 -13.51 9.79 24.35
CA ILE A 200 -14.23 9.61 23.09
C ILE A 200 -15.60 9.01 23.37
N GLU A 201 -16.66 9.80 23.15
CA GLU A 201 -18.03 9.32 23.29
C GLU A 201 -18.40 8.27 22.23
N ASN A 202 -17.98 8.51 20.99
CA ASN A 202 -18.19 7.60 19.88
C ASN A 202 -17.19 7.91 18.76
N MET A 203 -16.53 6.87 18.26
CA MET A 203 -15.72 6.92 17.06
C MET A 203 -16.16 5.77 16.12
N LEU A 204 -16.46 6.12 14.89
CA LEU A 204 -16.76 5.18 13.81
C LEU A 204 -15.74 5.38 12.70
N ASP A 205 -14.99 4.33 12.38
CA ASP A 205 -14.08 4.30 11.23
C ASP A 205 -14.54 3.21 10.26
N GLN A 206 -14.87 3.60 9.04
CA GLN A 206 -15.31 2.69 7.99
C GLN A 206 -14.43 2.84 6.77
N ASN A 207 -13.95 1.73 6.27
CA ASN A 207 -13.14 1.67 5.06
C ASN A 207 -13.72 0.61 4.12
N VAL A 208 -14.20 1.08 2.97
CA VAL A 208 -14.72 0.24 1.89
C VAL A 208 -13.82 0.39 0.67
N ARG A 209 -13.42 -0.73 0.11
CA ARG A 209 -12.72 -0.79 -1.16
C ARG A 209 -13.40 -1.82 -2.07
N ALA A 210 -13.74 -1.41 -3.28
CA ALA A 210 -14.28 -2.30 -4.31
C ALA A 210 -13.51 -2.07 -5.60
N GLY A 211 -13.00 -3.13 -6.21
CA GLY A 211 -12.18 -3.01 -7.41
C GLY A 211 -12.38 -4.17 -8.38
N VAL A 212 -12.15 -3.89 -9.64
CA VAL A 212 -12.16 -4.87 -10.73
C VAL A 212 -10.83 -4.79 -11.45
N ASN A 213 -10.16 -5.94 -11.54
CA ASN A 213 -8.94 -6.09 -12.30
C ASN A 213 -9.25 -6.92 -13.54
N TYR A 214 -8.93 -6.39 -14.70
CA TYR A 214 -8.98 -7.10 -15.98
C TYR A 214 -7.55 -7.29 -16.50
N ASN A 215 -7.20 -8.53 -16.84
CA ASN A 215 -5.90 -8.84 -17.43
C ASN A 215 -6.09 -9.80 -18.59
N PHE A 216 -5.60 -9.42 -19.75
CA PHE A 216 -5.61 -10.29 -20.91
C PHE A 216 -4.27 -10.30 -21.64
N ASN A 217 -3.76 -11.51 -21.90
CA ASN A 217 -2.57 -11.74 -22.70
C ASN A 217 -2.98 -12.24 -24.08
N PHE A 218 -2.62 -11.48 -25.11
CA PHE A 218 -2.91 -11.84 -26.49
C PHE A 218 -1.92 -12.88 -27.01
N ASN A 219 -2.41 -13.80 -27.81
CA ASN A 219 -1.52 -14.61 -28.65
C ASN A 219 -0.95 -13.71 -29.74
N THR A 220 0.36 -13.56 -29.77
CA THR A 220 1.03 -12.71 -30.76
C THR A 220 0.84 -13.23 -32.17
N ILE A 221 0.29 -12.37 -33.04
CA ILE A 221 0.21 -12.66 -34.47
C ILE A 221 1.39 -11.94 -35.14
N LYS A 222 2.44 -12.70 -35.41
CA LYS A 222 3.67 -12.19 -36.02
C LYS A 222 3.60 -12.27 -37.52
N LEU A 223 3.70 -11.14 -38.20
CA LEU A 223 3.87 -11.06 -39.66
C LEU A 223 5.35 -10.92 -39.99
N GLU A 224 5.84 -11.81 -40.84
CA GLU A 224 7.21 -11.82 -41.36
C GLU A 224 7.13 -11.76 -42.91
N PRO A 225 6.86 -10.58 -43.50
CA PRO A 225 6.47 -10.48 -44.92
C PRO A 225 7.58 -10.87 -45.88
N LEU A 226 8.85 -10.74 -45.51
CA LEU A 226 10.00 -10.95 -46.36
C LEU A 226 10.73 -12.30 -46.11
N LYS A 227 10.30 -13.07 -45.11
CA LYS A 227 10.98 -14.32 -44.69
C LYS A 227 11.02 -15.40 -45.79
N LYS A 228 9.97 -15.46 -46.61
CA LYS A 228 9.83 -16.50 -47.68
C LYS A 228 10.60 -16.19 -48.97
N ASN A 229 11.15 -14.96 -49.12
CA ASN A 229 11.84 -14.56 -50.34
C ASN A 229 13.35 -14.81 -50.24
N ASP A 230 13.75 -16.08 -50.47
CA ASP A 230 15.17 -16.48 -50.40
C ASP A 230 15.99 -16.03 -51.63
N SER A 231 15.37 -15.74 -52.78
CA SER A 231 16.06 -15.34 -54.00
C SER A 231 16.62 -13.91 -53.99
N ILE A 232 15.94 -12.96 -53.31
CA ILE A 232 16.30 -11.54 -53.32
C ILE A 232 17.15 -11.19 -52.09
N PHE A 233 16.91 -11.83 -50.94
CA PHE A 233 17.51 -11.49 -49.64
C PHE A 233 18.64 -12.42 -49.19
N ASN A 234 19.34 -13.05 -50.12
CA ASN A 234 20.42 -14.00 -49.82
C ASN A 234 21.70 -13.30 -49.34
N SER A 235 21.82 -11.99 -49.54
CA SER A 235 22.96 -11.20 -49.09
C SER A 235 22.95 -11.02 -47.55
N LYS A 236 24.13 -11.22 -46.95
CA LYS A 236 24.33 -10.97 -45.49
C LYS A 236 23.95 -9.55 -45.07
N TYR A 237 24.01 -8.57 -45.97
CA TYR A 237 23.64 -7.19 -45.71
C TYR A 237 22.13 -6.95 -45.71
N LEU A 238 21.35 -7.80 -46.41
CA LEU A 238 19.89 -7.71 -46.49
C LEU A 238 19.20 -8.53 -45.42
N LYS A 239 19.95 -9.16 -44.52
CA LYS A 239 19.43 -9.97 -43.42
C LYS A 239 18.51 -9.14 -42.51
N ILE A 240 18.81 -7.86 -42.32
CA ILE A 240 17.97 -6.95 -41.51
C ILE A 240 16.57 -6.80 -42.09
N LEU A 241 16.45 -6.77 -43.43
CA LEU A 241 15.15 -6.69 -44.11
C LEU A 241 14.43 -8.03 -44.08
N LYS A 242 15.16 -9.14 -44.25
CA LYS A 242 14.60 -10.49 -44.19
C LYS A 242 14.00 -10.81 -42.83
N ASP A 243 14.67 -10.39 -41.76
CA ASP A 243 14.24 -10.62 -40.36
C ASP A 243 13.22 -9.57 -39.91
N PHE A 244 12.73 -8.68 -40.80
CA PHE A 244 11.72 -7.71 -40.46
C PHE A 244 10.41 -8.39 -40.03
N ASN A 245 9.90 -8.04 -38.90
CA ASN A 245 8.69 -8.62 -38.34
C ASN A 245 7.85 -7.54 -37.64
N ILE A 246 6.55 -7.73 -37.67
CA ILE A 246 5.57 -6.88 -37.01
C ILE A 246 4.57 -7.76 -36.27
N ASN A 247 4.30 -7.47 -35.02
CA ASN A 247 3.19 -8.05 -34.30
C ASN A 247 1.95 -7.18 -34.47
N LEU A 248 0.82 -7.81 -34.81
CA LEU A 248 -0.44 -7.10 -35.04
C LEU A 248 -1.21 -6.79 -33.79
N LEU A 249 -0.95 -7.51 -32.68
CA LEU A 249 -1.65 -7.37 -31.43
C LEU A 249 -0.68 -7.03 -30.30
N PRO A 250 -1.11 -6.29 -29.27
CA PRO A 250 -0.33 -6.11 -28.06
C PRO A 250 -0.08 -7.46 -27.39
N SER A 251 0.91 -7.55 -26.53
CA SER A 251 1.15 -8.75 -25.73
C SER A 251 0.19 -8.85 -24.55
N SER A 252 -0.11 -7.70 -23.91
CA SER A 252 -1.03 -7.66 -22.78
C SER A 252 -1.74 -6.32 -22.65
N ILE A 253 -2.96 -6.40 -22.14
CA ILE A 253 -3.75 -5.26 -21.67
C ILE A 253 -4.16 -5.55 -20.23
N SER A 254 -3.93 -4.60 -19.33
CA SER A 254 -4.35 -4.63 -17.95
C SER A 254 -5.16 -3.38 -17.62
N ILE A 255 -6.31 -3.56 -16.99
CA ILE A 255 -7.18 -2.49 -16.50
C ILE A 255 -7.43 -2.78 -15.01
N ASN A 256 -7.16 -1.79 -14.16
CA ASN A 256 -7.46 -1.86 -12.74
C ASN A 256 -8.36 -0.69 -12.37
N THR A 257 -9.41 -0.98 -11.62
CA THR A 257 -10.32 0.04 -11.06
C THR A 257 -10.47 -0.19 -9.57
N ASP A 258 -10.40 0.88 -8.80
CA ASP A 258 -10.60 0.84 -7.36
C ASP A 258 -11.53 1.98 -6.92
N TYR A 259 -12.63 1.64 -6.28
CA TYR A 259 -13.43 2.54 -5.45
C TYR A 259 -12.91 2.48 -4.02
N ILE A 260 -12.56 3.62 -3.47
CA ILE A 260 -12.07 3.75 -2.10
C ILE A 260 -12.99 4.72 -1.37
N ARG A 261 -13.57 4.26 -0.26
CA ARG A 261 -14.46 5.03 0.60
C ARG A 261 -13.96 4.93 2.03
N GLN A 262 -13.40 6.00 2.53
CA GLN A 262 -12.95 6.10 3.92
C GLN A 262 -13.80 7.14 4.64
N PHE A 263 -14.49 6.71 5.66
CA PHE A 263 -15.33 7.54 6.51
C PHE A 263 -14.88 7.41 7.95
N ASN A 264 -14.59 8.53 8.59
CA ASN A 264 -14.30 8.58 10.02
C ASN A 264 -15.19 9.64 10.63
N LYS A 265 -15.88 9.25 11.71
CA LYS A 265 -16.75 10.10 12.51
C LYS A 265 -16.31 10.00 13.94
N GLN A 266 -16.07 11.11 14.62
CA GLN A 266 -15.59 11.14 15.99
C GLN A 266 -16.28 12.23 16.78
N LYS A 267 -16.83 11.85 17.93
CA LYS A 267 -17.40 12.75 18.94
C LYS A 267 -16.63 12.64 20.22
N PHE A 268 -16.07 13.73 20.66
CA PHE A 268 -15.44 13.82 21.99
C PHE A 268 -16.48 14.02 23.06
N ARG A 269 -16.20 13.46 24.25
CA ARG A 269 -17.03 13.63 25.42
C ARG A 269 -16.73 14.97 26.10
N GLU A 270 -17.77 15.66 26.50
CA GLU A 270 -17.63 16.85 27.32
C GLU A 270 -17.41 16.42 28.78
N ILE A 271 -16.18 16.48 29.24
CA ILE A 271 -15.81 16.08 30.62
C ILE A 271 -15.98 17.25 31.59
N ASP A 272 -15.83 18.48 31.11
CA ASP A 272 -15.89 19.71 31.93
C ASP A 272 -17.28 20.34 31.86
N LEU A 273 -18.01 20.22 32.97
CA LEU A 273 -19.44 20.60 33.09
C LEU A 273 -19.64 22.08 33.46
N ALA A 274 -18.85 23.00 32.93
CA ALA A 274 -19.20 24.40 33.02
C ALA A 274 -20.49 24.66 32.21
N GLN A 275 -21.54 25.15 32.81
CA GLN A 275 -22.90 25.31 32.25
C GLN A 275 -23.00 26.19 31.01
N ASP A 276 -21.91 26.84 30.59
CA ASP A 276 -21.83 27.71 29.40
C ASP A 276 -20.92 27.17 28.28
N ASN A 277 -20.60 25.88 28.29
CA ASN A 277 -19.69 25.30 27.28
C ASN A 277 -20.44 25.11 25.97
N ILE A 278 -19.86 25.66 24.87
CA ILE A 278 -20.28 25.36 23.50
C ILE A 278 -19.78 23.97 23.20
N GLY A 279 -20.64 22.96 23.25
CA GLY A 279 -20.27 21.56 23.10
C GLY A 279 -19.31 21.29 21.90
N ILE A 280 -18.48 20.30 22.04
CA ILE A 280 -17.55 19.88 20.97
C ILE A 280 -18.37 19.25 19.85
N GLN A 281 -18.35 19.87 18.67
CA GLN A 281 -19.05 19.35 17.50
C GLN A 281 -18.41 18.05 17.04
N GLU A 282 -19.22 17.18 16.47
CA GLU A 282 -18.79 15.93 15.83
C GLU A 282 -17.83 16.22 14.68
N LEU A 283 -16.69 15.53 14.66
CA LEU A 283 -15.70 15.64 13.59
C LEU A 283 -15.96 14.56 12.54
N PHE A 284 -15.96 14.97 11.29
CA PHE A 284 -16.13 14.09 10.14
C PHE A 284 -14.91 14.16 9.24
N ARG A 285 -14.44 13.02 8.79
CA ARG A 285 -13.40 12.91 7.78
C ARG A 285 -13.87 11.95 6.69
N ARG A 286 -13.91 12.42 5.47
CA ARG A 286 -14.26 11.62 4.29
C ARG A 286 -13.13 11.70 3.28
N ASN A 287 -12.78 10.54 2.73
CA ASN A 287 -11.84 10.43 1.63
C ASN A 287 -12.41 9.41 0.64
N TYR A 288 -13.12 9.91 -0.36
CA TYR A 288 -13.78 9.11 -1.37
C TYR A 288 -13.11 9.34 -2.70
N SER A 289 -12.52 8.28 -3.26
CA SER A 289 -11.83 8.33 -4.53
C SER A 289 -12.18 7.15 -5.43
N PHE A 290 -12.00 7.38 -6.72
CA PHE A 290 -12.04 6.37 -7.75
C PHE A 290 -10.74 6.42 -8.55
N ASP A 291 -10.04 5.30 -8.58
CA ASP A 291 -8.80 5.13 -9.29
C ASP A 291 -9.02 4.22 -10.51
N PHE A 292 -8.56 4.68 -11.66
CA PHE A 292 -8.55 3.92 -12.90
C PHE A 292 -7.13 3.84 -13.44
N GLN A 293 -6.68 2.64 -13.79
CA GLN A 293 -5.37 2.41 -14.38
C GLN A 293 -5.51 1.52 -15.62
N LEU A 294 -4.84 1.91 -16.70
CA LEU A 294 -4.71 1.14 -17.94
C LEU A 294 -3.23 0.95 -18.24
N ALA A 295 -2.82 -0.28 -18.48
CA ALA A 295 -1.49 -0.59 -18.96
C ALA A 295 -1.58 -1.45 -20.25
N ILE A 296 -0.84 -1.04 -21.27
CA ILE A 296 -0.74 -1.76 -22.55
C ILE A 296 0.73 -2.03 -22.84
N ASN A 297 1.07 -3.29 -23.02
CA ASN A 297 2.40 -3.69 -23.46
C ASN A 297 2.32 -4.19 -24.91
N TYR A 298 2.96 -3.48 -25.81
CA TYR A 298 2.91 -3.78 -27.23
C TYR A 298 4.32 -3.96 -27.84
N PRO A 299 4.81 -5.19 -27.95
CA PRO A 299 6.01 -5.48 -28.72
C PRO A 299 5.69 -5.38 -30.22
N ILE A 300 5.82 -4.19 -30.78
CA ILE A 300 5.53 -3.91 -32.21
C ILE A 300 6.39 -4.81 -33.11
N SER A 301 7.65 -5.04 -32.72
CA SER A 301 8.55 -6.00 -33.34
C SER A 301 9.43 -6.67 -32.30
N GLU A 302 10.28 -7.63 -32.68
CA GLU A 302 11.28 -8.23 -31.77
C GLU A 302 12.24 -7.21 -31.17
N ASN A 303 12.46 -6.09 -31.84
CA ASN A 303 13.42 -5.07 -31.42
C ASN A 303 12.75 -3.77 -30.94
N LEU A 304 11.44 -3.62 -31.09
CA LEU A 304 10.71 -2.40 -30.77
C LEU A 304 9.52 -2.72 -29.88
N THR A 305 9.54 -2.19 -28.65
CA THR A 305 8.44 -2.31 -27.70
C THR A 305 7.88 -0.95 -27.35
N LEU A 306 6.56 -0.87 -27.28
CA LEU A 306 5.78 0.27 -26.80
C LEU A 306 5.06 -0.13 -25.53
N ASN A 307 5.25 0.63 -24.44
CA ASN A 307 4.48 0.51 -23.22
C ASN A 307 3.70 1.79 -23.02
N TYR A 308 2.42 1.67 -22.75
CA TYR A 308 1.56 2.81 -22.42
C TYR A 308 0.90 2.57 -21.08
N ASN A 309 1.02 3.52 -20.18
CA ASN A 309 0.38 3.54 -18.87
C ASN A 309 -0.46 4.80 -18.74
N LEU A 310 -1.70 4.63 -18.29
CA LEU A 310 -2.62 5.70 -17.94
C LEU A 310 -3.10 5.48 -16.52
N GLY A 311 -2.98 6.48 -15.68
CA GLY A 311 -3.57 6.53 -14.35
C GLY A 311 -4.49 7.74 -14.24
N ASN A 312 -5.70 7.53 -13.73
CA ASN A 312 -6.66 8.59 -13.46
C ASN A 312 -7.16 8.43 -12.02
N ASN A 313 -7.05 9.50 -11.23
CA ASN A 313 -7.58 9.57 -9.88
C ASN A 313 -8.68 10.62 -9.84
N ASN A 314 -9.87 10.20 -9.45
CA ASN A 314 -11.03 11.06 -9.23
C ASN A 314 -11.32 11.16 -7.74
N ILE A 315 -11.83 12.29 -7.30
CA ILE A 315 -12.26 12.53 -5.92
C ILE A 315 -13.73 12.92 -5.91
N VAL A 316 -14.48 12.26 -5.02
CA VAL A 316 -15.89 12.61 -4.78
C VAL A 316 -15.93 13.74 -3.76
N ARG A 317 -16.51 14.88 -4.16
CA ARG A 317 -16.58 16.10 -3.36
C ARG A 317 -17.99 16.52 -2.94
N ASN A 318 -19.01 15.80 -3.35
CA ASN A 318 -20.44 16.12 -3.16
C ASN A 318 -21.00 15.69 -1.79
N TYR A 319 -20.20 15.81 -0.73
CA TYR A 319 -20.60 15.48 0.66
C TYR A 319 -20.82 16.72 1.53
N PHE A 320 -20.88 17.90 0.93
CA PHE A 320 -21.23 19.14 1.62
C PHE A 320 -22.72 19.44 1.45
N ILE A 321 -23.33 20.08 2.45
CA ILE A 321 -24.67 20.62 2.33
C ILE A 321 -24.64 21.66 1.21
N ASP A 322 -25.62 21.61 0.31
CA ASP A 322 -25.76 22.49 -0.85
C ASP A 322 -24.61 22.44 -1.87
N ASN A 323 -23.78 21.37 -1.85
CA ASN A 323 -22.63 21.20 -2.73
C ASN A 323 -21.61 22.36 -2.69
N GLN A 324 -21.57 23.12 -1.61
CA GLN A 324 -20.62 24.22 -1.44
C GLN A 324 -19.32 23.69 -0.81
N ILE A 325 -18.21 23.85 -1.47
CA ILE A 325 -16.88 23.36 -1.04
C ILE A 325 -16.45 23.89 0.33
N ASN A 326 -16.89 25.09 0.69
CA ASN A 326 -16.66 25.71 2.00
C ASN A 326 -17.88 25.57 2.94
N GLY A 327 -18.86 24.77 2.56
CA GLY A 327 -20.06 24.53 3.32
C GLY A 327 -19.86 23.59 4.50
N MET A 328 -20.88 23.43 5.32
CA MET A 328 -20.89 22.40 6.36
C MET A 328 -20.99 21.03 5.71
N GLN A 329 -20.20 20.07 6.22
CA GLN A 329 -20.33 18.68 5.80
C GLN A 329 -21.71 18.15 6.21
N ASP A 330 -22.34 17.37 5.33
CA ASP A 330 -23.61 16.74 5.63
C ASP A 330 -23.37 15.57 6.62
N PRO A 331 -23.89 15.62 7.86
CA PRO A 331 -23.66 14.58 8.85
C PRO A 331 -24.43 13.28 8.56
N GLU A 332 -25.46 13.33 7.69
CA GLU A 332 -26.30 12.19 7.37
C GLU A 332 -25.69 11.28 6.30
N LEU A 333 -24.75 11.80 5.48
CA LEU A 333 -24.10 11.00 4.44
C LEU A 333 -23.08 10.03 5.05
N ASP A 334 -23.29 8.75 4.81
CA ASP A 334 -22.40 7.67 5.21
C ASP A 334 -21.53 7.16 4.04
N VAL A 335 -20.80 6.07 4.26
CA VAL A 335 -19.92 5.44 3.29
C VAL A 335 -20.65 4.84 2.09
N TRP A 336 -21.94 4.53 2.23
CA TRP A 336 -22.78 3.87 1.21
C TRP A 336 -23.51 4.85 0.30
N ASP A 337 -23.66 6.09 0.74
CA ASP A 337 -24.35 7.11 -0.04
C ASP A 337 -23.60 7.39 -1.34
N ARG A 338 -24.34 7.33 -2.44
CA ARG A 338 -23.81 7.54 -3.80
C ARG A 338 -22.55 6.69 -4.06
N PHE A 339 -22.57 5.43 -3.65
CA PHE A 339 -21.42 4.54 -3.71
C PHE A 339 -20.78 4.45 -5.11
N PHE A 340 -21.58 4.47 -6.17
CA PHE A 340 -21.10 4.39 -7.57
C PHE A 340 -20.72 5.75 -8.17
N ASP A 341 -20.73 6.82 -7.39
CA ASP A 341 -20.24 8.11 -7.85
C ASP A 341 -18.71 8.03 -8.02
N ILE A 342 -18.25 8.25 -9.26
CA ILE A 342 -16.83 8.25 -9.61
C ILE A 342 -16.14 9.58 -9.31
N GLY A 343 -16.90 10.62 -8.93
CA GLY A 343 -16.36 11.94 -8.62
C GLY A 343 -15.77 12.68 -9.82
N ASP A 344 -15.11 13.79 -9.50
CA ASP A 344 -14.44 14.65 -10.49
C ASP A 344 -12.96 14.27 -10.67
N PRO A 345 -12.42 14.39 -11.90
CA PRO A 345 -11.00 14.21 -12.13
C PRO A 345 -10.17 15.12 -11.21
N ASN A 346 -9.20 14.53 -10.54
CA ASN A 346 -8.28 15.23 -9.66
C ASN A 346 -6.83 15.18 -10.17
N ARG A 347 -6.41 14.02 -10.67
CA ARG A 347 -5.08 13.83 -11.23
C ARG A 347 -5.12 12.81 -12.36
N GLN A 348 -4.46 13.14 -13.46
CA GLN A 348 -4.26 12.22 -14.58
C GLN A 348 -2.77 12.13 -14.89
N VAL A 349 -2.26 10.91 -15.00
CA VAL A 349 -0.88 10.63 -15.36
C VAL A 349 -0.88 9.72 -16.59
N GLN A 350 -0.09 10.08 -17.59
CA GLN A 350 0.13 9.25 -18.78
C GLN A 350 1.62 9.08 -19.00
N GLN A 351 2.03 7.87 -19.34
CA GLN A 351 3.40 7.55 -19.69
C GLN A 351 3.44 6.72 -20.95
N VAL A 352 4.26 7.12 -21.88
CA VAL A 352 4.62 6.35 -23.08
C VAL A 352 6.09 6.01 -22.99
N ALA A 353 6.42 4.72 -23.03
CA ALA A 353 7.80 4.26 -23.10
C ALA A 353 8.03 3.44 -24.35
N ILE A 354 9.00 3.85 -25.16
CA ILE A 354 9.42 3.18 -26.38
C ILE A 354 10.85 2.68 -26.18
N ASN A 355 11.06 1.38 -26.37
CA ASN A 355 12.38 0.78 -26.33
C ASN A 355 12.68 0.17 -27.71
N TYR A 356 13.80 0.57 -28.29
CA TYR A 356 14.23 0.11 -29.61
C TYR A 356 15.67 -0.38 -29.57
N ASP A 357 15.84 -1.68 -29.76
CA ASP A 357 17.15 -2.27 -29.96
C ASP A 357 17.52 -2.18 -31.45
N LEU A 358 18.40 -1.26 -31.81
CA LEU A 358 18.82 -1.09 -33.20
C LEU A 358 19.54 -2.35 -33.69
N PRO A 359 19.05 -3.03 -34.73
CA PRO A 359 19.62 -4.29 -35.19
C PRO A 359 20.90 -4.10 -36.02
N LEU A 360 21.79 -3.17 -35.60
CA LEU A 360 23.07 -2.89 -36.27
C LEU A 360 23.96 -4.13 -36.35
N ASN A 361 23.86 -4.99 -35.35
CA ASN A 361 24.60 -6.25 -35.26
C ASN A 361 24.23 -7.26 -36.41
N LYS A 362 23.09 -7.05 -37.08
CA LYS A 362 22.69 -7.87 -38.24
C LYS A 362 23.40 -7.43 -39.54
N ILE A 363 23.99 -6.23 -39.56
CA ILE A 363 24.77 -5.68 -40.65
C ILE A 363 26.23 -6.10 -40.44
N PRO A 364 26.87 -6.84 -41.40
CA PRO A 364 28.21 -7.36 -41.19
C PRO A 364 29.26 -6.34 -40.84
N THR A 365 29.21 -5.13 -41.41
CA THR A 365 30.13 -4.03 -41.13
C THR A 365 29.96 -3.41 -39.75
N PHE A 366 28.76 -3.50 -39.17
CA PHE A 366 28.41 -2.92 -37.88
C PHE A 366 28.18 -3.96 -36.76
N ASN A 367 28.54 -5.22 -37.00
CA ASN A 367 28.31 -6.32 -36.03
C ASN A 367 29.01 -6.10 -34.67
N PHE A 368 30.00 -5.21 -34.60
CA PHE A 368 30.68 -4.83 -33.38
C PHE A 368 29.91 -3.78 -32.55
N ILE A 369 28.83 -3.21 -33.08
CA ILE A 369 28.00 -2.17 -32.43
C ILE A 369 26.71 -2.81 -31.94
N LYS A 370 26.41 -2.59 -30.67
CA LYS A 370 25.09 -2.83 -30.08
C LYS A 370 24.56 -1.51 -29.54
N THR A 371 23.46 -1.06 -30.05
CA THR A 371 22.84 0.20 -29.64
C THR A 371 21.39 -0.02 -29.30
N SER A 372 20.96 0.48 -28.14
CA SER A 372 19.57 0.59 -27.76
C SER A 372 19.20 2.06 -27.57
N TYR A 373 18.02 2.39 -28.01
CA TYR A 373 17.39 3.69 -27.82
C TYR A 373 16.14 3.49 -26.95
N SER A 374 16.00 4.30 -25.91
CA SER A 374 14.76 4.38 -25.16
C SER A 374 14.25 5.81 -25.09
N TYR A 375 12.97 5.94 -25.29
CA TYR A 375 12.21 7.17 -25.12
C TYR A 375 11.18 6.96 -24.05
N THR A 376 11.07 7.88 -23.09
CA THR A 376 10.00 7.96 -22.11
C THR A 376 9.38 9.34 -22.20
N GLY A 377 8.09 9.41 -22.42
CA GLY A 377 7.30 10.64 -22.36
C GLY A 377 6.30 10.54 -21.24
N ASP A 378 6.33 11.49 -20.33
CA ASP A 378 5.45 11.60 -19.18
C ASP A 378 4.58 12.84 -19.33
N PHE A 379 3.30 12.68 -19.04
CA PHE A 379 2.31 13.74 -18.97
C PHE A 379 1.55 13.64 -17.66
N GLU A 380 1.40 14.75 -16.97
CA GLU A 380 0.61 14.86 -15.76
C GLU A 380 -0.27 16.09 -15.83
N TRP A 381 -1.55 15.89 -15.58
CA TRP A 381 -2.51 16.93 -15.30
C TRP A 381 -2.99 16.80 -13.86
N GLN A 382 -3.03 17.91 -13.15
CA GLN A 382 -3.53 17.97 -11.77
C GLN A 382 -4.51 19.13 -11.64
N LYS A 383 -5.68 18.86 -11.06
CA LYS A 383 -6.66 19.87 -10.72
C LYS A 383 -6.11 20.85 -9.69
N GLY A 384 -6.38 22.12 -9.85
CA GLY A 384 -6.09 23.15 -8.85
C GLY A 384 -6.83 22.90 -7.54
N SER A 385 -6.35 23.54 -6.48
CA SER A 385 -7.01 23.44 -5.17
C SER A 385 -8.37 24.16 -5.20
N ASP A 386 -9.42 23.44 -4.83
CA ASP A 386 -10.77 24.04 -4.73
C ASP A 386 -10.85 25.13 -3.63
N LEU A 387 -9.96 25.10 -2.62
CA LEU A 387 -9.88 26.11 -1.55
C LEU A 387 -9.21 27.41 -2.01
N PHE A 388 -8.31 27.33 -2.97
CA PHE A 388 -7.52 28.46 -3.48
C PHE A 388 -7.81 28.76 -4.96
N GLY A 389 -8.87 28.16 -5.52
CA GLY A 389 -9.27 28.41 -6.91
C GLY A 389 -9.56 29.89 -7.19
N ASN A 390 -10.08 30.62 -6.20
CA ASN A 390 -10.36 32.04 -6.28
C ASN A 390 -9.65 32.79 -5.15
N LEU A 391 -8.36 33.07 -5.32
CA LEU A 391 -7.61 33.86 -4.36
C LEU A 391 -7.81 35.35 -4.61
N THR A 392 -8.40 36.08 -3.66
CA THR A 392 -8.55 37.53 -3.74
C THR A 392 -7.39 38.22 -3.02
N LEU A 393 -6.50 38.89 -3.79
CA LEU A 393 -5.40 39.71 -3.30
C LEU A 393 -5.61 41.14 -3.81
N ASP A 394 -5.53 42.11 -2.93
CA ASP A 394 -5.69 43.55 -3.25
C ASP A 394 -6.95 43.90 -4.06
N GLY A 395 -8.06 43.18 -3.82
CA GLY A 395 -9.33 43.38 -4.51
C GLY A 395 -9.39 42.75 -5.91
N GLN A 396 -8.36 42.04 -6.36
CA GLN A 396 -8.37 41.24 -7.59
C GLN A 396 -8.47 39.75 -7.26
N THR A 397 -9.34 39.05 -7.98
CA THR A 397 -9.49 37.59 -7.85
C THR A 397 -8.63 36.90 -8.87
N TYR A 398 -7.74 36.02 -8.39
CA TYR A 398 -6.86 35.18 -9.19
C TYR A 398 -7.39 33.75 -9.14
N ASP A 399 -7.66 33.18 -10.31
CA ASP A 399 -7.88 31.72 -10.44
C ASP A 399 -6.52 31.08 -10.62
N LEU A 400 -6.14 30.20 -9.68
CA LEU A 400 -4.88 29.48 -9.75
C LEU A 400 -4.91 28.35 -10.79
N GLY A 401 -6.11 28.00 -11.29
CA GLY A 401 -6.30 27.01 -12.35
C GLY A 401 -5.67 25.65 -12.04
N ASN A 402 -5.63 24.82 -13.07
CA ASN A 402 -5.03 23.50 -13.03
C ASN A 402 -3.53 23.59 -13.33
N SER A 403 -2.80 22.51 -13.15
CA SER A 403 -1.41 22.42 -13.59
C SER A 403 -1.21 21.28 -14.59
N ILE A 404 -0.37 21.54 -15.57
CA ILE A 404 0.08 20.53 -16.53
C ILE A 404 1.60 20.46 -16.44
N SER A 405 2.10 19.24 -16.35
CA SER A 405 3.54 18.98 -16.52
C SER A 405 3.74 17.92 -17.59
N ASN A 406 4.76 18.10 -18.39
CA ASN A 406 5.26 17.07 -19.28
C ASN A 406 6.77 16.96 -19.17
N ALA A 407 7.26 15.75 -19.34
CA ALA A 407 8.69 15.48 -19.40
C ALA A 407 8.96 14.43 -20.48
N ASN A 408 10.10 14.55 -21.11
CA ASN A 408 10.58 13.50 -22.00
C ASN A 408 12.04 13.18 -21.71
N THR A 409 12.36 11.92 -21.86
CA THR A 409 13.71 11.40 -21.67
C THR A 409 14.11 10.57 -22.86
N HIS A 410 15.23 10.93 -23.48
CA HIS A 410 15.87 10.17 -24.53
C HIS A 410 17.14 9.53 -23.99
N ASN A 411 17.28 8.22 -24.13
CA ASN A 411 18.49 7.51 -23.75
C ASN A 411 19.02 6.72 -24.94
N ILE A 412 20.30 6.88 -25.24
CA ILE A 412 21.03 6.08 -26.21
C ILE A 412 22.15 5.36 -25.48
N ASN A 413 22.10 4.04 -25.49
CA ASN A 413 23.15 3.21 -24.94
C ASN A 413 23.84 2.45 -26.06
N SER A 414 25.10 2.72 -26.30
CA SER A 414 25.88 2.07 -27.34
C SER A 414 27.07 1.34 -26.75
N VAL A 415 27.22 0.09 -27.11
CA VAL A 415 28.36 -0.75 -26.73
C VAL A 415 29.10 -1.16 -27.99
N LEU A 416 30.37 -0.75 -28.05
CA LEU A 416 31.29 -1.11 -29.14
C LEU A 416 32.20 -2.24 -28.66
N ASP A 417 32.08 -3.40 -29.29
CA ASP A 417 32.98 -4.55 -29.07
C ASP A 417 34.22 -4.37 -29.94
N MET A 418 35.22 -3.73 -29.37
CA MET A 418 36.47 -3.39 -30.08
C MET A 418 37.24 -4.65 -30.55
N GLN A 419 37.07 -5.76 -29.86
CA GLN A 419 37.71 -7.03 -30.28
C GLN A 419 37.13 -7.54 -31.61
N LYS A 420 35.81 -7.36 -31.86
CA LYS A 420 35.19 -7.69 -33.13
C LYS A 420 35.64 -6.71 -34.23
N LEU A 421 35.77 -5.43 -33.91
CA LEU A 421 36.28 -4.42 -34.84
C LEU A 421 37.72 -4.74 -35.24
N TYR A 422 38.62 -5.02 -34.29
CA TYR A 422 40.01 -5.36 -34.56
C TYR A 422 40.15 -6.62 -35.41
N ARG A 423 39.30 -7.62 -35.18
CA ARG A 423 39.21 -8.83 -36.05
C ARG A 423 38.76 -8.48 -37.47
N TYR A 424 37.76 -7.62 -37.58
CA TYR A 424 37.27 -7.17 -38.88
C TYR A 424 38.34 -6.41 -39.68
N LEU A 425 39.11 -5.56 -39.02
CA LEU A 425 40.25 -4.80 -39.59
C LEU A 425 41.50 -5.68 -39.80
N GLY A 426 41.49 -6.96 -39.41
CA GLY A 426 42.64 -7.86 -39.54
C GLY A 426 43.78 -7.60 -38.55
N LEU A 427 43.57 -6.73 -37.56
CA LEU A 427 44.62 -6.38 -36.56
C LEU A 427 44.86 -7.49 -35.56
N THR A 428 43.91 -8.36 -35.31
CA THR A 428 44.06 -9.54 -34.46
C THR A 428 43.78 -10.79 -35.28
N LYS A 429 44.77 -11.67 -35.39
CA LYS A 429 44.61 -12.98 -36.02
C LYS A 429 43.67 -13.83 -35.17
N PHE A 430 42.81 -14.56 -35.83
CA PHE A 430 41.88 -15.53 -35.23
C PHE A 430 42.72 -16.62 -34.50
N ASN A 431 42.90 -16.50 -33.21
CA ASN A 431 43.31 -17.64 -32.40
C ASN A 431 42.08 -18.56 -32.27
N ARG A 432 41.92 -19.46 -33.21
CA ARG A 432 41.07 -20.61 -33.08
C ARG A 432 41.56 -21.41 -31.91
N GLY A 433 40.90 -21.35 -30.76
CA GLY A 433 41.17 -22.20 -29.65
C GLY A 433 41.12 -23.65 -30.11
N SER A 434 42.25 -24.29 -30.13
CA SER A 434 42.36 -25.71 -30.37
C SER A 434 42.04 -26.44 -29.06
N ASP A 435 40.77 -26.66 -28.80
CA ASP A 435 40.34 -27.80 -27.99
C ASP A 435 40.22 -29.03 -28.91
N THR A 436 41.32 -29.50 -29.40
CA THR A 436 41.42 -30.86 -29.96
C THR A 436 42.67 -31.51 -29.42
N LYS A 437 42.41 -32.61 -28.75
CA LYS A 437 43.37 -33.57 -28.16
C LYS A 437 44.59 -33.76 -29.05
N ALA A 438 45.76 -33.73 -28.41
CA ALA A 438 47.04 -34.08 -28.97
C ALA A 438 46.96 -35.42 -29.72
N VAL A 439 47.11 -35.39 -31.03
CA VAL A 439 47.63 -36.54 -31.81
C VAL A 439 49.05 -36.17 -32.19
N ARG A 440 49.99 -36.95 -31.64
CA ARG A 440 51.42 -36.93 -32.01
C ARG A 440 51.58 -37.21 -33.49
N GLY A 441 52.29 -36.36 -34.18
CA GLY A 441 52.89 -36.74 -35.48
C GLY A 441 53.07 -35.56 -36.43
N PHE A 442 54.32 -35.33 -36.76
CA PHE A 442 54.90 -34.55 -37.86
C PHE A 442 54.97 -33.02 -37.73
N ALA A 443 56.22 -32.60 -37.56
CA ALA A 443 56.68 -31.23 -37.69
C ALA A 443 56.40 -30.69 -39.11
N GLN A 444 55.53 -29.69 -39.24
CA GLN A 444 55.38 -28.89 -40.43
C GLN A 444 55.94 -27.50 -40.18
N ASN A 445 56.99 -27.16 -40.86
CA ASN A 445 57.63 -25.83 -40.88
C ASN A 445 56.65 -24.71 -41.17
N ASN A 446 56.19 -24.03 -40.12
CA ASN A 446 55.50 -22.78 -40.27
C ASN A 446 56.48 -21.63 -40.34
N SER A 447 56.72 -21.11 -41.53
CA SER A 447 57.41 -19.84 -41.75
C SER A 447 56.65 -18.73 -41.07
N THR A 448 57.03 -18.39 -39.87
CA THR A 448 56.61 -17.20 -39.16
C THR A 448 57.17 -15.96 -39.90
N LYS A 449 56.30 -15.26 -40.68
CA LYS A 449 56.61 -13.92 -41.16
C LYS A 449 57.01 -13.11 -39.93
N LYS A 450 58.30 -12.67 -39.86
CA LYS A 450 58.80 -11.75 -38.82
C LYS A 450 58.05 -10.42 -38.97
N THR A 451 57.03 -10.23 -38.17
CA THR A 451 56.41 -8.91 -38.02
C THR A 451 57.37 -8.02 -37.24
N ASN A 452 57.57 -6.80 -37.72
CA ASN A 452 58.39 -5.78 -37.03
C ASN A 452 57.92 -5.62 -35.58
N PRO A 453 58.83 -5.76 -34.61
CA PRO A 453 58.47 -5.73 -33.18
C PRO A 453 57.80 -4.41 -32.79
N ILE A 454 58.16 -3.26 -33.42
CA ILE A 454 57.56 -1.97 -33.23
C ILE A 454 56.09 -1.94 -33.72
N LEU A 455 55.82 -2.56 -34.88
CA LEU A 455 54.47 -2.67 -35.40
C LEU A 455 53.55 -3.54 -34.53
N LYS A 456 54.12 -4.63 -33.97
CA LYS A 456 53.39 -5.49 -33.03
C LYS A 456 53.09 -4.79 -31.75
N SER A 457 54.04 -4.08 -31.13
CA SER A 457 53.79 -3.26 -29.91
C SER A 457 52.77 -2.18 -30.14
N PHE A 458 52.74 -1.54 -31.31
CA PHE A 458 51.75 -0.55 -31.65
C PHE A 458 50.34 -1.16 -31.84
N ILE A 459 50.25 -2.31 -32.47
CA ILE A 459 48.97 -3.04 -32.60
C ILE A 459 48.47 -3.50 -31.21
N ASP A 460 49.36 -4.04 -30.37
CA ASP A 460 49.03 -4.50 -29.03
C ASP A 460 48.52 -3.31 -28.17
N LEU A 461 49.12 -2.13 -28.33
CA LEU A 461 48.67 -0.93 -27.63
C LEU A 461 47.28 -0.50 -28.07
N ILE A 462 46.98 -0.47 -29.38
CA ILE A 462 45.66 -0.08 -29.93
C ILE A 462 44.61 -1.13 -29.53
N THR A 463 44.97 -2.40 -29.52
CA THR A 463 44.03 -3.51 -29.20
C THR A 463 43.80 -3.71 -27.70
N THR A 464 44.43 -2.89 -26.84
CA THR A 464 44.25 -2.92 -25.38
C THR A 464 42.79 -2.59 -24.99
N VAL A 465 42.16 -1.67 -25.70
CA VAL A 465 40.74 -1.31 -25.48
C VAL A 465 39.84 -2.40 -26.00
N LYS A 466 39.21 -3.16 -25.11
CA LYS A 466 38.35 -4.30 -25.49
C LYS A 466 36.89 -3.92 -25.71
N ARG A 467 36.41 -2.88 -25.02
CA ARG A 467 35.02 -2.44 -25.06
C ARG A 467 34.93 -0.94 -24.79
N ILE A 468 34.10 -0.27 -25.55
CA ILE A 468 33.74 1.15 -25.31
C ILE A 468 32.23 1.15 -25.08
N GLN A 469 31.81 1.84 -24.03
CA GLN A 469 30.40 2.08 -23.74
C GLN A 469 30.16 3.58 -23.79
N ILE A 470 29.14 3.95 -24.54
CA ILE A 470 28.69 5.33 -24.72
C ILE A 470 27.26 5.40 -24.26
N ASN A 471 26.99 6.21 -23.26
CA ASN A 471 25.66 6.46 -22.75
C ASN A 471 25.37 7.95 -22.97
N TYR A 472 24.29 8.23 -23.65
CA TYR A 472 23.75 9.59 -23.83
C TYR A 472 22.37 9.62 -23.23
N SER A 473 22.09 10.62 -22.41
CA SER A 473 20.78 10.87 -21.82
C SER A 473 20.45 12.34 -21.96
N GLU A 474 19.26 12.61 -22.47
CA GLU A 474 18.70 13.94 -22.59
C GLU A 474 17.33 13.95 -21.93
N ASN A 475 17.12 14.91 -21.01
CA ASN A 475 15.86 15.09 -20.30
C ASN A 475 15.36 16.49 -20.56
N ASN A 476 14.13 16.61 -21.02
CA ASN A 476 13.44 17.86 -21.22
C ASN A 476 12.08 17.81 -20.52
N GLY A 477 11.64 18.93 -19.99
CA GLY A 477 10.35 19.03 -19.35
C GLY A 477 9.81 20.45 -19.34
N SER A 478 8.51 20.56 -19.23
CA SER A 478 7.82 21.83 -19.05
C SER A 478 6.73 21.69 -17.99
N TYR A 479 6.54 22.77 -17.26
CA TYR A 479 5.48 22.89 -16.27
C TYR A 479 4.68 24.15 -16.55
N LEU A 480 3.37 24.01 -16.67
CA LEU A 480 2.43 25.09 -16.91
C LEU A 480 1.46 25.17 -15.73
N PRO A 481 1.64 26.09 -14.80
CA PRO A 481 0.66 26.37 -13.77
C PRO A 481 -0.46 27.27 -14.33
N GLY A 482 -1.63 27.26 -13.70
CA GLY A 482 -2.73 28.15 -14.04
C GLY A 482 -3.41 27.83 -15.38
N PHE A 483 -3.38 26.56 -15.79
CA PHE A 483 -4.12 26.10 -16.96
C PHE A 483 -5.60 26.03 -16.62
N LEU A 484 -6.44 26.77 -17.36
CA LEU A 484 -7.88 26.83 -17.16
C LEU A 484 -8.61 25.76 -17.98
#